data_760728c02f6019a03e027b23fda7565f
#
_entry.id   760728c02f6019a03e027b23fda7565f
#
_cell.length_a   1.000
_cell.length_b   1.000
_cell.length_c   1.000
_cell.angle_alpha   90.00
_cell.angle_beta   90.00
_cell.angle_gamma   90.00
#
_symmetry.space_group_name_H-M   'P 1'
#
loop_
_entity.id
_entity.type
_entity.pdbx_description
1 polymer ?
#
loop_
_entity_poly.entity_id
_entity_poly.type
_entity_poly.pdbx_seq_one_letter_code
_entity_poly.pdbx_strand_id
1 'polypeptide(L)'
;MKSLHLFIYLFINLFSFSQTPVKWNIKYSPDKNKIVFYAVIDSNWHLYALDVPHPDEGPLPTIVEFDEQKNYLLKGKVIQEKPITRYDKGFGINVAYYENQTSFYQKIKPLANSFEITGVVKYMACDHSQCLALDKEFIVKINYQD
;
A
#
# COMPACT_ATOMS: atom_id res chain seq x y z
N MET A 1 50.46 1.02 -41.26
CA MET A 1 49.03 1.32 -41.12
C MET A 1 48.54 0.74 -39.80
N LYS A 2 48.32 1.55 -38.79
CA LYS A 2 47.87 1.12 -37.44
C LYS A 2 46.34 1.17 -37.43
N SER A 3 45.72 -0.02 -37.37
CA SER A 3 44.25 -0.14 -37.25
C SER A 3 43.84 0.26 -35.84
N LEU A 4 43.15 1.36 -35.70
CA LEU A 4 42.56 1.87 -34.46
C LEU A 4 41.21 1.23 -34.27
N HIS A 5 41.13 0.20 -33.42
CA HIS A 5 39.85 -0.43 -33.02
C HIS A 5 39.20 0.43 -31.98
N LEU A 6 38.21 1.21 -32.41
CA LEU A 6 37.33 2.00 -31.56
C LEU A 6 36.36 1.07 -30.86
N PHE A 7 36.63 0.73 -29.60
CA PHE A 7 35.65 0.06 -28.71
C PHE A 7 34.56 1.03 -28.29
N ILE A 8 33.42 0.95 -28.94
CA ILE A 8 32.22 1.64 -28.49
C ILE A 8 31.62 0.85 -27.32
N TYR A 9 31.88 1.30 -26.11
CA TYR A 9 31.16 0.83 -24.91
C TYR A 9 29.72 1.35 -24.94
N LEU A 10 28.79 0.47 -25.34
CA LEU A 10 27.36 0.74 -25.25
C LEU A 10 26.96 0.63 -23.77
N PHE A 11 26.88 1.76 -23.09
CA PHE A 11 26.30 1.83 -21.74
C PHE A 11 24.80 1.56 -21.82
N ILE A 12 24.41 0.30 -21.69
CA ILE A 12 23.01 -0.09 -21.50
C ILE A 12 22.66 0.29 -20.05
N ASN A 13 22.00 1.44 -19.88
CA ASN A 13 21.35 1.81 -18.63
C ASN A 13 20.21 0.82 -18.40
N LEU A 14 20.47 -0.23 -17.62
CA LEU A 14 19.44 -1.09 -17.06
C LEU A 14 18.66 -0.28 -16.02
N PHE A 15 17.59 0.38 -16.47
CA PHE A 15 16.57 0.87 -15.55
C PHE A 15 15.91 -0.35 -14.90
N SER A 16 16.45 -0.76 -13.74
CA SER A 16 15.74 -1.67 -12.85
C SER A 16 14.50 -0.94 -12.36
N PHE A 17 13.37 -1.15 -13.02
CA PHE A 17 12.07 -0.86 -12.43
C PHE A 17 11.92 -1.81 -11.24
N SER A 18 12.16 -1.30 -10.04
CA SER A 18 11.79 -2.01 -8.82
C SER A 18 10.27 -2.13 -8.83
N GLN A 19 9.78 -3.27 -9.31
CA GLN A 19 8.35 -3.57 -9.27
C GLN A 19 8.01 -3.89 -7.83
N THR A 20 7.18 -3.05 -7.20
CA THR A 20 6.64 -3.34 -5.89
C THR A 20 5.62 -4.48 -6.00
N PRO A 21 5.63 -5.46 -5.09
CA PRO A 21 4.73 -6.62 -5.17
C PRO A 21 3.26 -6.28 -4.91
N VAL A 22 2.97 -5.06 -4.49
CA VAL A 22 1.60 -4.56 -4.24
C VAL A 22 1.35 -3.30 -5.05
N LYS A 23 0.32 -3.34 -5.88
CA LYS A 23 -0.15 -2.19 -6.67
C LYS A 23 -1.37 -1.58 -6.02
N TRP A 24 -1.28 -0.31 -5.65
CA TRP A 24 -2.33 0.41 -4.97
C TRP A 24 -3.14 1.27 -5.94
N ASN A 25 -4.47 1.20 -5.82
CA ASN A 25 -5.41 2.14 -6.42
C ASN A 25 -6.22 2.80 -5.30
N ILE A 26 -5.96 4.09 -5.08
CA ILE A 26 -6.52 4.84 -3.95
C ILE A 26 -7.43 5.93 -4.50
N LYS A 27 -8.70 5.91 -4.11
CA LYS A 27 -9.71 6.82 -4.64
C LYS A 27 -10.82 7.16 -3.65
N TYR A 28 -11.48 8.28 -3.87
CA TYR A 28 -12.68 8.68 -3.17
C TYR A 28 -13.93 8.05 -3.80
N SER A 29 -14.85 7.59 -2.95
CA SER A 29 -16.17 7.08 -3.32
C SER A 29 -17.21 8.07 -2.75
N PRO A 30 -17.77 8.95 -3.58
CA PRO A 30 -18.66 10.04 -3.13
C PRO A 30 -20.00 9.53 -2.59
N ASP A 31 -20.56 8.47 -3.15
CA ASP A 31 -21.81 7.83 -2.73
C ASP A 31 -21.78 7.33 -1.27
N LYS A 32 -20.61 7.04 -0.75
CA LYS A 32 -20.39 6.49 0.60
C LYS A 32 -19.50 7.35 1.48
N ASN A 33 -19.08 8.51 1.00
CA ASN A 33 -18.15 9.41 1.68
C ASN A 33 -16.95 8.67 2.30
N LYS A 34 -16.26 7.87 1.46
CA LYS A 34 -15.12 7.09 1.92
C LYS A 34 -13.96 7.11 0.93
N ILE A 35 -12.76 6.98 1.46
CA ILE A 35 -11.55 6.69 0.68
C ILE A 35 -11.40 5.18 0.65
N VAL A 36 -11.18 4.65 -0.54
CA VAL A 36 -10.95 3.21 -0.79
C VAL A 36 -9.51 3.02 -1.20
N PHE A 37 -8.81 2.15 -0.49
CA PHE A 37 -7.44 1.70 -0.75
C PHE A 37 -7.53 0.29 -1.32
N TYR A 38 -7.52 0.16 -2.63
CA TYR A 38 -7.55 -1.13 -3.29
C TYR A 38 -6.13 -1.58 -3.60
N ALA A 39 -5.78 -2.78 -3.13
CA ALA A 39 -4.48 -3.40 -3.32
C ALA A 39 -4.60 -4.62 -4.23
N VAL A 40 -3.78 -4.68 -5.28
CA VAL A 40 -3.54 -5.87 -6.09
C VAL A 40 -2.17 -6.42 -5.72
N ILE A 41 -2.12 -7.67 -5.30
CA ILE A 41 -0.93 -8.34 -4.75
C ILE A 41 -0.42 -9.32 -5.81
N ASP A 42 0.86 -9.24 -6.15
CA ASP A 42 1.49 -10.12 -7.12
C ASP A 42 1.45 -11.59 -6.65
N SER A 43 1.44 -12.52 -7.59
CA SER A 43 1.43 -13.96 -7.31
C SER A 43 2.57 -14.36 -6.37
N ASN A 44 2.29 -15.25 -5.41
CA ASN A 44 3.22 -15.73 -4.37
C ASN A 44 3.62 -14.70 -3.31
N TRP A 45 3.09 -13.48 -3.38
CA TRP A 45 3.23 -12.48 -2.34
C TRP A 45 1.97 -12.42 -1.48
N HIS A 46 2.12 -11.96 -0.25
CA HIS A 46 1.03 -11.64 0.65
C HIS A 46 1.28 -10.31 1.36
N LEU A 47 0.20 -9.58 1.58
CA LEU A 47 0.17 -8.28 2.24
C LEU A 47 -0.40 -8.45 3.64
N TYR A 48 0.31 -7.99 4.68
CA TYR A 48 -0.20 -8.10 6.05
C TYR A 48 -1.35 -7.14 6.32
N ALA A 49 -2.25 -7.60 7.19
CA ALA A 49 -3.47 -6.88 7.54
C ALA A 49 -3.20 -5.63 8.39
N LEU A 50 -4.24 -4.79 8.61
CA LEU A 50 -4.19 -3.68 9.55
C LEU A 50 -4.11 -4.19 10.99
N ASP A 51 -4.97 -5.17 11.31
CA ASP A 51 -5.02 -5.79 12.62
C ASP A 51 -4.35 -7.17 12.53
N VAL A 52 -3.14 -7.26 13.05
CA VAL A 52 -2.37 -8.50 13.13
C VAL A 52 -2.42 -9.05 14.56
N PRO A 53 -2.42 -10.38 14.76
CA PRO A 53 -2.55 -10.99 16.09
C PRO A 53 -1.43 -10.60 17.08
N HIS A 54 -0.22 -10.38 16.56
CA HIS A 54 0.99 -10.10 17.35
C HIS A 54 1.79 -8.95 16.74
N PRO A 55 1.36 -7.68 16.94
CA PRO A 55 1.97 -6.54 16.24
C PRO A 55 3.44 -6.28 16.67
N ASP A 56 3.84 -6.72 17.86
CA ASP A 56 5.18 -6.48 18.40
C ASP A 56 6.17 -7.64 18.15
N GLU A 57 5.68 -8.79 17.70
CA GLU A 57 6.47 -10.03 17.57
C GLU A 57 6.48 -10.60 16.15
N GLY A 58 5.70 -10.03 15.25
CA GLY A 58 5.45 -10.56 13.91
C GLY A 58 5.78 -9.58 12.79
N PRO A 59 5.20 -9.82 11.63
CA PRO A 59 5.31 -8.91 10.51
C PRO A 59 4.65 -7.57 10.82
N LEU A 60 5.19 -6.50 10.23
CA LEU A 60 4.62 -5.16 10.39
C LEU A 60 3.20 -5.10 9.80
N PRO A 61 2.22 -4.55 10.54
CA PRO A 61 0.87 -4.36 10.01
C PRO A 61 0.85 -3.30 8.90
N THR A 62 -0.19 -3.33 8.08
CA THR A 62 -0.50 -2.21 7.20
C THR A 62 -1.05 -1.05 8.04
N ILE A 63 -0.51 0.14 7.82
CA ILE A 63 -0.92 1.37 8.51
C ILE A 63 -1.25 2.41 7.46
N VAL A 64 -2.38 3.11 7.63
CA VAL A 64 -2.75 4.26 6.79
C VAL A 64 -2.66 5.51 7.65
N GLU A 65 -1.74 6.38 7.30
CA GLU A 65 -1.55 7.68 7.93
C GLU A 65 -2.07 8.77 7.01
N PHE A 66 -2.84 9.71 7.56
CA PHE A 66 -3.38 10.87 6.86
C PHE A 66 -2.68 12.12 7.36
N ASP A 67 -2.36 13.02 6.44
CA ASP A 67 -1.84 14.34 6.80
C ASP A 67 -2.96 15.17 7.45
N GLU A 68 -2.60 15.93 8.47
CA GLU A 68 -3.54 16.81 9.16
C GLU A 68 -4.03 17.93 8.23
N GLN A 69 -5.35 18.05 8.12
CA GLN A 69 -6.02 19.08 7.31
C GLN A 69 -7.33 19.52 7.95
N LYS A 70 -7.79 20.74 7.59
CA LYS A 70 -9.01 21.35 8.12
C LYS A 70 -10.25 21.05 7.26
N ASN A 71 -10.07 20.49 6.08
CA ASN A 71 -11.12 20.37 5.05
C ASN A 71 -11.97 19.10 5.19
N TYR A 72 -11.62 18.20 6.12
CA TYR A 72 -12.37 16.98 6.38
C TYR A 72 -12.14 16.46 7.81
N LEU A 73 -13.00 15.54 8.22
CA LEU A 73 -12.85 14.77 9.47
C LEU A 73 -12.81 13.28 9.14
N LEU A 74 -11.87 12.56 9.73
CA LEU A 74 -11.89 11.10 9.72
C LEU A 74 -13.04 10.60 10.61
N LYS A 75 -13.78 9.61 10.14
CA LYS A 75 -14.89 8.98 10.86
C LYS A 75 -14.54 7.54 11.23
N GLY A 76 -14.19 7.33 12.50
CA GLY A 76 -13.75 6.03 13.00
C GLY A 76 -12.35 5.66 12.50
N LYS A 77 -12.02 4.38 12.62
CA LYS A 77 -10.76 3.79 12.15
C LYS A 77 -10.86 3.36 10.69
N VAL A 78 -9.72 3.13 10.06
CA VAL A 78 -9.64 2.40 8.77
C VAL A 78 -10.20 1.00 8.97
N ILE A 79 -11.03 0.57 8.04
CA ILE A 79 -11.71 -0.73 8.08
C ILE A 79 -11.05 -1.64 7.05
N GLN A 80 -10.88 -2.90 7.39
CA GLN A 80 -10.33 -3.95 6.54
C GLN A 80 -11.36 -5.03 6.22
N GLU A 81 -11.18 -5.74 5.12
CA GLU A 81 -11.87 -6.99 4.84
C GLU A 81 -11.33 -8.10 5.78
N LYS A 82 -12.06 -9.22 5.87
CA LYS A 82 -11.61 -10.33 6.70
C LYS A 82 -10.32 -10.94 6.13
N PRO A 83 -9.19 -10.91 6.87
CA PRO A 83 -7.95 -11.49 6.42
C PRO A 83 -7.94 -13.03 6.53
N ILE A 84 -6.98 -13.64 5.84
CA ILE A 84 -6.56 -15.03 6.07
C ILE A 84 -5.72 -15.03 7.35
N THR A 85 -6.06 -15.91 8.30
CA THR A 85 -5.28 -16.13 9.51
C THR A 85 -4.64 -17.51 9.47
N ARG A 86 -3.31 -17.58 9.61
CA ARG A 86 -2.56 -18.84 9.55
C ARG A 86 -1.34 -18.78 10.47
N TYR A 87 -0.96 -19.95 11.00
CA TYR A 87 0.30 -20.09 11.71
C TYR A 87 1.47 -20.00 10.72
N ASP A 88 2.38 -19.07 10.97
CA ASP A 88 3.61 -18.87 10.19
C ASP A 88 4.80 -19.46 10.95
N LYS A 89 5.50 -20.42 10.32
CA LYS A 89 6.65 -21.11 10.94
C LYS A 89 7.87 -20.20 11.07
N GLY A 90 8.01 -19.23 10.18
CA GLY A 90 9.13 -18.28 10.18
C GLY A 90 9.06 -17.33 11.39
N PHE A 91 7.87 -16.83 11.67
CA PHE A 91 7.61 -15.98 12.85
C PHE A 91 7.26 -16.77 14.11
N GLY A 92 6.82 -18.04 13.98
CA GLY A 92 6.42 -18.87 15.12
C GLY A 92 5.07 -18.47 15.75
N ILE A 93 4.25 -17.71 15.06
CA ILE A 93 2.98 -17.15 15.53
C ILE A 93 1.89 -17.21 14.45
N ASN A 94 0.65 -16.94 14.84
CA ASN A 94 -0.42 -16.71 13.86
C ASN A 94 -0.25 -15.32 13.25
N VAL A 95 -0.35 -15.23 11.92
CA VAL A 95 -0.32 -14.00 11.14
C VAL A 95 -1.64 -13.78 10.41
N ALA A 96 -1.95 -12.52 10.10
CA ALA A 96 -3.13 -12.13 9.34
C ALA A 96 -2.71 -11.38 8.07
N TYR A 97 -3.14 -11.84 6.91
CA TYR A 97 -2.69 -11.33 5.61
C TYR A 97 -3.71 -11.53 4.49
N TYR A 98 -3.41 -10.95 3.32
CA TYR A 98 -4.18 -11.08 2.09
C TYR A 98 -3.30 -11.58 0.95
N GLU A 99 -3.92 -12.30 0.02
CA GLU A 99 -3.37 -12.75 -1.25
C GLU A 99 -4.24 -12.22 -2.40
N ASN A 100 -3.68 -12.09 -3.58
CA ASN A 100 -4.33 -11.64 -4.80
C ASN A 100 -4.83 -10.19 -4.73
N GLN A 101 -5.79 -9.87 -3.89
CA GLN A 101 -6.35 -8.53 -3.76
C GLN A 101 -7.05 -8.32 -2.42
N THR A 102 -7.15 -7.07 -2.01
CA THR A 102 -7.95 -6.65 -0.85
C THR A 102 -8.33 -5.19 -0.95
N SER A 103 -9.24 -4.75 -0.09
CA SER A 103 -9.60 -3.34 0.07
C SER A 103 -9.61 -2.93 1.53
N PHE A 104 -9.10 -1.73 1.78
CA PHE A 104 -9.29 -1.03 3.04
C PHE A 104 -10.09 0.24 2.76
N TYR A 105 -10.79 0.76 3.74
CA TYR A 105 -11.51 2.00 3.55
C TYR A 105 -11.60 2.85 4.83
N GLN A 106 -11.54 4.16 4.64
CA GLN A 106 -11.71 5.17 5.68
C GLN A 106 -12.92 6.03 5.35
N LYS A 107 -13.88 6.07 6.24
CA LYS A 107 -15.01 7.02 6.15
C LYS A 107 -14.52 8.43 6.51
N ILE A 108 -15.00 9.41 5.76
CA ILE A 108 -14.71 10.82 6.00
C ILE A 108 -16.00 11.64 6.07
N LYS A 109 -15.91 12.81 6.69
CA LYS A 109 -16.90 13.89 6.58
C LYS A 109 -16.22 15.07 5.89
N PRO A 110 -16.55 15.36 4.62
CA PRO A 110 -16.10 16.59 3.97
C PRO A 110 -16.58 17.83 4.71
N LEU A 111 -15.74 18.84 4.80
CA LEU A 111 -16.04 20.17 5.37
C LEU A 111 -15.87 21.28 4.32
N ALA A 112 -15.43 20.93 3.11
CA ALA A 112 -15.29 21.82 1.96
C ALA A 112 -15.69 21.07 0.69
N ASN A 113 -16.03 21.81 -0.38
CA ASN A 113 -16.52 21.21 -1.63
C ASN A 113 -15.40 20.66 -2.52
N SER A 114 -14.20 21.23 -2.44
CA SER A 114 -13.05 20.79 -3.23
C SER A 114 -11.78 20.89 -2.41
N PHE A 115 -11.05 19.77 -2.28
CA PHE A 115 -9.80 19.67 -1.55
C PHE A 115 -9.06 18.39 -1.92
N GLU A 116 -7.81 18.28 -1.48
CA GLU A 116 -7.02 17.06 -1.61
C GLU A 116 -6.84 16.42 -0.24
N ILE A 117 -6.84 15.10 -0.19
CA ILE A 117 -6.44 14.31 0.98
C ILE A 117 -5.13 13.64 0.65
N THR A 118 -4.12 13.86 1.48
CA THR A 118 -2.78 13.29 1.32
C THR A 118 -2.44 12.41 2.51
N GLY A 119 -1.47 11.52 2.32
CA GLY A 119 -1.00 10.63 3.36
C GLY A 119 -0.13 9.52 2.81
N VAL A 120 0.10 8.50 3.63
CA VAL A 120 0.94 7.35 3.27
C VAL A 120 0.32 6.05 3.76
N VAL A 121 0.42 5.00 2.95
CA VAL A 121 0.17 3.61 3.34
C VAL A 121 1.52 2.97 3.60
N LYS A 122 1.81 2.62 4.85
CA LYS A 122 2.97 1.84 5.24
C LYS A 122 2.57 0.38 5.33
N TYR A 123 3.32 -0.51 4.72
CA TYR A 123 2.94 -1.91 4.67
C TYR A 123 4.14 -2.85 4.55
N MET A 124 3.93 -4.09 4.94
CA MET A 124 4.88 -5.17 4.69
C MET A 124 4.26 -6.19 3.76
N ALA A 125 5.01 -6.61 2.75
CA ALA A 125 4.66 -7.72 1.88
C ALA A 125 5.80 -8.74 1.88
N CYS A 126 5.45 -10.03 1.92
CA CYS A 126 6.40 -11.13 1.92
C CYS A 126 6.08 -12.15 0.83
N ASP A 127 7.12 -12.80 0.31
CA ASP A 127 7.04 -14.05 -0.44
C ASP A 127 7.70 -15.19 0.37
N HIS A 128 8.03 -16.29 -0.26
CA HIS A 128 8.68 -17.44 0.39
C HIS A 128 10.13 -17.17 0.84
N SER A 129 10.77 -16.14 0.33
CA SER A 129 12.20 -15.87 0.51
C SER A 129 12.53 -14.55 1.19
N GLN A 130 11.64 -13.57 1.11
CA GLN A 130 11.92 -12.21 1.60
C GLN A 130 10.65 -11.48 2.05
N CYS A 131 10.86 -10.49 2.91
CA CYS A 131 9.87 -9.52 3.31
C CYS A 131 10.36 -8.11 2.97
N LEU A 132 9.47 -7.28 2.44
CA LEU A 132 9.73 -5.89 2.09
C LEU A 132 8.81 -4.98 2.92
N ALA A 133 9.41 -4.05 3.66
CA ALA A 133 8.70 -2.94 4.28
C ALA A 133 8.69 -1.77 3.29
N LEU A 134 7.51 -1.32 2.90
CA LEU A 134 7.29 -0.38 1.80
C LEU A 134 6.32 0.71 2.21
N ASP A 135 6.47 1.87 1.58
CA ASP A 135 5.59 3.02 1.73
C ASP A 135 4.95 3.38 0.39
N LYS A 136 3.67 3.71 0.41
CA LYS A 136 2.93 4.26 -0.73
C LYS A 136 2.31 5.58 -0.35
N GLU A 137 2.89 6.68 -0.80
CA GLU A 137 2.25 8.00 -0.72
C GLU A 137 1.02 8.08 -1.61
N PHE A 138 0.01 8.84 -1.17
CA PHE A 138 -1.20 9.04 -1.94
C PHE A 138 -1.69 10.49 -1.88
N ILE A 139 -2.34 10.90 -2.98
CA ILE A 139 -3.09 12.14 -3.11
C ILE A 139 -4.44 11.79 -3.71
N VAL A 140 -5.52 12.12 -3.01
CA VAL A 140 -6.89 11.90 -3.47
C VAL A 140 -7.60 13.24 -3.59
N LYS A 141 -8.03 13.57 -4.80
CA LYS A 141 -8.82 14.78 -5.07
C LYS A 141 -10.29 14.53 -4.73
N ILE A 142 -10.84 15.39 -3.91
CA ILE A 142 -12.23 15.37 -3.50
C ILE A 142 -12.96 16.52 -4.20
N ASN A 143 -14.01 16.16 -4.93
CA ASN A 143 -15.00 17.10 -5.44
C ASN A 143 -16.35 16.67 -4.84
N TYR A 144 -16.67 17.27 -3.70
CA TYR A 144 -17.90 16.99 -2.97
C TYR A 144 -18.99 17.94 -3.46
N GLN A 145 -20.13 17.38 -3.86
CA GLN A 145 -21.34 18.12 -4.20
C GLN A 145 -22.41 17.65 -3.21
N ASP A 146 -23.01 18.60 -2.48
CA ASP A 146 -24.15 18.38 -1.56
C ASP A 146 -25.37 17.86 -2.33
#